data_590e13751c2476912c6b06db33b2b1a1
#
_entry.id   590e13751c2476912c6b06db33b2b1a1
#
_cell.length_a   1.000
_cell.length_b   1.000
_cell.length_c   1.000
_cell.angle_alpha   90.00
_cell.angle_beta   90.00
_cell.angle_gamma   90.00
#
_symmetry.space_group_name_H-M   'P 1'
#
loop_
_entity.id
_entity.type
_entity.pdbx_description
1 polymer ?
#
loop_
_entity_poly.entity_id
_entity_poly.type
_entity_poly.pdbx_seq_one_letter_code
_entity_poly.pdbx_strand_id
1 'polypeptide(L)' 'MATERANGDAFEGAKVFSATKAADRGSLGDRVMAWMGEHPEHEIVDKIVTQSSDRAFHCIAITLFWRAKPAP' A
#
# COMPACT_ATOMS: atom_id res chain seq x y z
N MET A 1 -5.71 15.65 -4.63
CA MET A 1 -5.74 16.18 -3.28
C MET A 1 -4.52 15.67 -2.50
N ALA A 2 -3.77 16.56 -1.97
CA ALA A 2 -2.61 16.21 -1.20
C ALA A 2 -3.01 15.78 0.20
N THR A 3 -2.39 14.76 0.70
CA THR A 3 -2.63 14.29 2.05
C THR A 3 -1.46 14.69 2.91
N GLU A 4 -1.75 15.46 3.92
CA GLU A 4 -0.74 15.83 4.90
C GLU A 4 -0.52 14.65 5.82
N ARG A 5 0.73 14.35 6.05
CA ARG A 5 1.09 13.30 6.98
C ARG A 5 2.07 13.84 7.98
N ALA A 6 1.84 13.51 9.22
CA ALA A 6 2.69 13.99 10.29
C ALA A 6 4.13 13.53 10.11
N ASN A 7 4.33 12.34 9.55
CA ASN A 7 5.64 11.79 9.36
C ASN A 7 5.91 11.46 7.89
N GLY A 8 5.36 12.29 6.99
CA GLY A 8 5.52 12.05 5.57
C GLY A 8 6.94 12.03 5.11
N ASP A 9 7.82 12.71 5.81
CA ASP A 9 9.24 12.75 5.48
C ASP A 9 10.03 11.63 6.15
N ALA A 10 9.36 10.73 6.87
CA ALA A 10 10.04 9.66 7.56
C ALA A 10 10.13 8.38 6.74
N PHE A 11 9.49 8.31 5.58
CA PHE A 11 9.51 7.10 4.79
C PHE A 11 10.65 7.14 3.77
N GLU A 12 11.09 5.95 3.37
CA GLU A 12 12.18 5.79 2.40
C GLU A 12 11.69 5.24 1.08
N GLY A 13 10.53 4.64 1.04
CA GLY A 13 9.99 4.11 -0.18
C GLY A 13 8.51 3.87 -0.09
N ALA A 14 7.92 3.55 -1.22
CA ALA A 14 6.50 3.28 -1.32
C ALA A 14 6.28 2.07 -2.22
N LYS A 15 5.30 1.26 -1.88
CA LYS A 15 4.89 0.11 -2.67
C LYS A 15 3.42 0.24 -2.97
N VAL A 16 3.07 0.13 -4.24
CA VAL A 16 1.68 0.27 -4.67
C VAL A 16 1.16 -1.09 -5.12
N PHE A 17 -0.02 -1.43 -4.62
CA PHE A 17 -0.76 -2.59 -5.08
C PHE A 17 -2.07 -2.11 -5.65
N SER A 18 -2.48 -2.66 -6.77
CA SER A 18 -3.76 -2.27 -7.35
C SER A 18 -4.44 -3.49 -7.97
N ALA A 19 -5.75 -3.41 -8.06
CA ALA A 19 -6.52 -4.47 -8.65
C ALA A 19 -7.79 -3.90 -9.23
N THR A 20 -8.16 -4.39 -10.41
CA THR A 20 -9.36 -3.96 -11.11
C THR A 20 -10.38 -5.08 -11.19
N LYS A 21 -9.93 -6.30 -11.51
CA LYS A 21 -10.83 -7.44 -11.62
C LYS A 21 -11.27 -7.89 -10.24
N ALA A 22 -12.50 -8.39 -10.17
CA ALA A 22 -13.07 -8.80 -8.89
C ALA A 22 -12.21 -9.84 -8.17
N ALA A 23 -11.69 -10.82 -8.92
CA ALA A 23 -10.85 -11.85 -8.32
C ALA A 23 -9.56 -11.26 -7.77
N ASP A 24 -8.98 -10.31 -8.51
CA ASP A 24 -7.74 -9.66 -8.05
C ASP A 24 -7.99 -8.79 -6.84
N ARG A 25 -9.16 -8.13 -6.78
CA ARG A 25 -9.50 -7.33 -5.61
C ARG A 25 -9.65 -8.21 -4.38
N GLY A 26 -10.20 -9.40 -4.55
CA GLY A 26 -10.36 -10.33 -3.44
C GLY A 26 -9.04 -10.82 -2.88
N SER A 27 -7.99 -10.86 -3.72
CA SER A 27 -6.68 -11.34 -3.26
C SER A 27 -5.72 -10.21 -2.93
N LEU A 28 -6.18 -8.96 -2.99
CA LEU A 28 -5.29 -7.81 -2.82
C LEU A 28 -4.66 -7.80 -1.43
N GLY A 29 -5.45 -8.08 -0.42
CA GLY A 29 -4.94 -8.14 0.94
C GLY A 29 -3.89 -9.22 1.12
N ASP A 30 -4.10 -10.37 0.48
CA ASP A 30 -3.12 -11.46 0.55
C ASP A 30 -1.80 -11.04 -0.07
N ARG A 31 -1.86 -10.31 -1.19
CA ARG A 31 -0.64 -9.83 -1.84
C ARG A 31 0.10 -8.84 -0.96
N VAL A 32 -0.63 -7.96 -0.30
CA VAL A 32 -0.02 -7.01 0.64
C VAL A 32 0.66 -7.76 1.77
N MET A 33 -0.03 -8.73 2.35
CA MET A 33 0.53 -9.49 3.45
C MET A 33 1.75 -10.30 3.03
N ALA A 34 1.72 -10.86 1.82
CA ALA A 34 2.85 -11.61 1.31
C ALA A 34 4.07 -10.69 1.14
N TRP A 35 3.85 -9.52 0.59
CA TRP A 35 4.94 -8.57 0.40
C TRP A 35 5.55 -8.16 1.73
N MET A 36 4.70 -7.87 2.70
CA MET A 36 5.19 -7.50 4.04
C MET A 36 6.00 -8.63 4.66
N GLY A 37 5.54 -9.86 4.47
CA GLY A 37 6.28 -11.02 4.98
C GLY A 37 7.62 -11.24 4.31
N GLU A 38 7.74 -10.83 3.04
CA GLU A 38 8.98 -10.95 2.29
C GLU A 38 9.96 -9.82 2.63
N HIS A 39 9.50 -8.80 3.32
CA HIS A 39 10.32 -7.64 3.64
C HIS A 39 10.23 -7.31 5.12
N PRO A 40 10.68 -8.24 5.98
CA PRO A 40 10.57 -8.00 7.42
C PRO A 40 11.44 -6.85 7.89
N GLU A 41 12.40 -6.43 7.07
CA GLU A 41 13.25 -5.29 7.39
C GLU A 41 12.54 -3.95 7.17
N HIS A 42 11.35 -3.97 6.56
CA HIS A 42 10.60 -2.73 6.29
C HIS A 42 9.59 -2.49 7.38
N GLU A 43 9.57 -1.28 7.88
CA GLU A 43 8.53 -0.82 8.80
C GLU A 43 7.52 -0.01 8.00
N ILE A 44 6.25 -0.39 8.07
CA ILE A 44 5.20 0.35 7.37
C ILE A 44 4.81 1.53 8.24
N VAL A 45 5.03 2.72 7.73
CA VAL A 45 4.80 3.93 8.52
C VAL A 45 3.51 4.64 8.13
N ASP A 46 2.94 4.31 6.96
CA ASP A 46 1.67 4.91 6.55
C ASP A 46 1.10 4.08 5.42
N LYS A 47 -0.19 4.23 5.21
CA LYS A 47 -0.84 3.58 4.08
C LYS A 47 -1.94 4.48 3.56
N ILE A 48 -2.17 4.41 2.26
CA ILE A 48 -3.27 5.10 1.62
C ILE A 48 -4.02 4.10 0.78
N VAL A 49 -5.33 4.05 0.97
CA VAL A 49 -6.21 3.20 0.17
C VAL A 49 -7.09 4.12 -0.64
N THR A 50 -7.06 3.95 -1.95
CA THR A 50 -7.92 4.72 -2.84
C THR A 50 -8.78 3.77 -3.64
N GLN A 51 -9.94 4.25 -4.01
CA GLN A 51 -10.85 3.50 -4.85
C GLN A 51 -11.40 4.44 -5.91
N SER A 52 -11.37 3.99 -7.14
CA SER A 52 -12.01 4.71 -8.22
C SER A 52 -12.88 3.73 -9.00
N SER A 53 -13.98 4.23 -9.51
CA SER A 53 -14.86 3.39 -10.30
C SER A 53 -15.54 4.25 -11.34
N ASP A 54 -15.83 3.61 -12.46
CA ASP A 54 -16.63 4.22 -13.51
C ASP A 54 -17.59 3.14 -14.01
N ARG A 55 -18.14 3.33 -15.18
CA ARG A 55 -19.13 2.42 -15.70
C ARG A 55 -18.60 1.01 -15.90
N ALA A 56 -17.34 0.90 -16.25
CA ALA A 56 -16.79 -0.39 -16.65
C ALA A 56 -15.85 -0.98 -15.62
N PHE A 57 -15.22 -0.16 -14.81
CA PHE A 57 -14.13 -0.63 -13.96
C PHE A 57 -14.23 -0.10 -12.56
N HIS A 58 -13.81 -0.94 -11.64
CA HIS A 58 -13.62 -0.55 -10.25
C HIS A 58 -12.18 -0.88 -9.90
N CYS A 59 -11.44 0.11 -9.47
CA CYS A 59 -10.04 -0.07 -9.16
C CYS A 59 -9.78 0.29 -7.71
N ILE A 60 -9.09 -0.58 -7.01
CA ILE A 60 -8.64 -0.33 -5.65
C ILE A 60 -7.13 -0.30 -5.68
N ALA A 61 -6.55 0.71 -5.08
CA ALA A 61 -5.10 0.82 -4.95
C ALA A 61 -4.74 1.01 -3.49
N ILE A 62 -3.73 0.29 -3.05
CA ILE A 62 -3.19 0.41 -1.71
C ILE A 62 -1.74 0.80 -1.86
N THR A 63 -1.36 1.91 -1.26
CA THR A 63 0.01 2.37 -1.23
C THR A 63 0.54 2.24 0.18
N LEU A 64 1.63 1.51 0.32
CA LEU A 64 2.31 1.37 1.61
C LEU A 64 3.56 2.22 1.57
N PHE A 65 3.73 3.03 2.58
CA PHE A 65 4.96 3.80 2.77
C PHE A 65 5.78 3.10 3.85
N TRP A 66 7.05 2.89 3.57
CA TRP A 66 7.89 2.10 4.45
C TRP A 66 9.24 2.78 4.66
N ARG A 67 9.88 2.36 5.72
CA ARG A 67 11.28 2.74 5.98
C ARG A 67 11.97 1.53 6.59
N ALA A 68 13.29 1.56 6.60
CA ALA A 68 14.05 0.51 7.24
C ALA A 68 13.75 0.50 8.73
N LYS A 69 13.59 -0.68 9.31
CA LYS A 69 13.40 -0.80 10.74
C LYS A 69 14.68 -0.34 11.44
N PRO A 70 14.54 0.37 12.56
CA PRO A 70 15.73 0.73 13.32
C PRO A 70 16.41 -0.53 13.84
N ALA A 71 17.72 -0.43 13.98
CA ALA A 71 18.49 -1.53 14.56
C ALA A 71 18.04 -1.76 16.01
N PRO A 72 18.01 -3.02 16.46
CA PRO A 72 17.60 -3.32 17.84
C PRO A 72 18.62 -2.80 18.86
#